data_b638abebb3a35f86ff070cc5d1d81fb3
#
_entry.id   b638abebb3a35f86ff070cc5d1d81fb3
#
_cell.length_a   1.000
_cell.length_b   1.000
_cell.length_c   1.000
_cell.angle_alpha   90.00
_cell.angle_beta   90.00
_cell.angle_gamma   90.00
#
_symmetry.space_group_name_H-M   'P 1'
#
loop_
_entity.id
_entity.type
_entity.pdbx_description
1 polymer ?
#
loop_
_entity_poly.entity_id
_entity_poly.type
_entity_poly.pdbx_seq_one_letter_code
_entity_poly.pdbx_strand_id
1 'polypeptide(L)'
;MGFFDRFRKKEQKEVLWTKCENCKSILYIPELKANLNVCPKCQHHFNVPAKERLEHLLENYKLLFENIKPIDPLNFKDTKSYKDRLKQAQEQTGLSEAMLVAEGFLKDERVVLVVMDFGFI
;
A
#
# COMPACT_ATOMS: atom_id res chain seq x y z
N MET A 1 8.72 -45.31 -1.76
CA MET A 1 9.16 -44.41 -0.68
C MET A 1 8.65 -43.02 -1.03
N GLY A 2 7.54 -42.63 -0.43
CA GLY A 2 6.87 -41.37 -0.75
C GLY A 2 7.51 -40.23 0.03
N PHE A 3 8.08 -39.28 -0.68
CA PHE A 3 8.36 -37.97 -0.12
C PHE A 3 7.09 -37.13 -0.26
N PHE A 4 6.31 -37.08 0.80
CA PHE A 4 5.28 -36.04 0.95
C PHE A 4 5.97 -34.76 1.40
N ASP A 5 6.37 -33.95 0.44
CA ASP A 5 6.81 -32.60 0.72
C ASP A 5 5.57 -31.74 1.00
N ARG A 6 5.29 -31.62 2.29
CA ARG A 6 4.17 -30.84 2.81
C ARG A 6 4.54 -29.39 2.69
N PHE A 7 4.19 -28.77 1.58
CA PHE A 7 4.16 -27.30 1.48
C PHE A 7 3.19 -26.77 2.56
N ARG A 8 3.73 -26.51 3.73
CA ARG A 8 3.08 -25.68 4.72
C ARG A 8 2.99 -24.27 4.14
N LYS A 9 1.88 -23.94 3.48
CA LYS A 9 1.44 -22.56 3.35
C LYS A 9 1.44 -21.99 4.77
N LYS A 10 2.39 -21.11 5.07
CA LYS A 10 2.29 -20.26 6.25
C LYS A 10 1.02 -19.43 6.04
N GLU A 11 -0.06 -19.82 6.70
CA GLU A 11 -1.19 -18.92 6.91
C GLU A 11 -0.62 -17.68 7.59
N GLN A 12 -0.53 -16.58 6.84
CA GLN A 12 -0.30 -15.28 7.45
C GLN A 12 -1.50 -15.07 8.36
N LYS A 13 -1.29 -15.19 9.66
CA LYS A 13 -2.30 -14.78 10.64
C LYS A 13 -2.58 -13.32 10.35
N GLU A 14 -3.77 -13.04 9.79
CA GLU A 14 -4.22 -11.67 9.62
C GLU A 14 -4.19 -10.99 10.99
N VAL A 15 -3.43 -9.91 11.08
CA VAL A 15 -3.42 -9.08 12.27
C VAL A 15 -4.74 -8.32 12.27
N LEU A 16 -5.61 -8.59 13.25
CA LEU A 16 -6.95 -8.02 13.33
C LEU A 16 -7.02 -6.73 14.16
N TRP A 17 -5.97 -6.41 14.90
CA TRP A 17 -5.94 -5.30 15.84
C TRP A 17 -4.71 -4.42 15.63
N THR A 18 -4.89 -3.12 15.81
CA THR A 18 -3.81 -2.13 15.80
C THR A 18 -3.99 -1.14 16.95
N LYS A 19 -2.97 -0.36 17.21
CA LYS A 19 -2.99 0.68 18.23
C LYS A 19 -2.92 2.04 17.58
N CYS A 20 -3.82 2.94 17.96
CA CYS A 20 -3.75 4.33 17.52
C CYS A 20 -2.53 5.03 18.13
N GLU A 21 -1.70 5.62 17.30
CA GLU A 21 -0.50 6.33 17.75
C GLU A 21 -0.82 7.60 18.56
N ASN A 22 -1.97 8.22 18.30
CA ASN A 22 -2.40 9.42 18.99
C ASN A 22 -3.06 9.11 20.32
N CYS A 23 -4.21 8.42 20.34
CA CYS A 23 -4.98 8.19 21.56
C CYS A 23 -4.65 6.87 22.29
N LYS A 24 -3.74 6.05 21.73
CA LYS A 24 -3.28 4.76 22.27
C LYS A 24 -4.36 3.68 22.39
N SER A 25 -5.57 3.93 21.91
CA SER A 25 -6.66 2.95 21.89
C SER A 25 -6.34 1.79 20.98
N ILE A 26 -6.80 0.60 21.38
CA ILE A 26 -6.76 -0.59 20.53
C ILE A 26 -7.96 -0.53 19.58
N LEU A 27 -7.68 -0.70 18.28
CA LEU A 27 -8.66 -0.61 17.21
C LEU A 27 -8.75 -1.93 16.44
N TYR A 28 -9.98 -2.30 16.09
CA TYR A 28 -10.23 -3.43 15.21
C TYR A 28 -10.02 -2.99 13.75
N ILE A 29 -9.09 -3.62 13.05
CA ILE A 29 -8.66 -3.18 11.72
C ILE A 29 -9.81 -3.13 10.70
N PRO A 30 -10.73 -4.11 10.64
CA PRO A 30 -11.87 -4.01 9.72
C PRO A 30 -12.76 -2.79 9.96
N GLU A 31 -12.99 -2.41 11.23
CA GLU A 31 -13.75 -1.20 11.56
C GLU A 31 -12.97 0.07 11.19
N LEU A 32 -11.66 0.09 11.44
CA LEU A 32 -10.80 1.19 11.04
C LEU A 32 -10.82 1.40 9.52
N LYS A 33 -10.75 0.33 8.74
CA LYS A 33 -10.85 0.38 7.28
C LYS A 33 -12.23 0.84 6.81
N ALA A 34 -13.31 0.36 7.43
CA ALA A 34 -14.66 0.82 7.14
C ALA A 34 -14.83 2.32 7.43
N ASN A 35 -14.08 2.86 8.39
CA ASN A 35 -14.02 4.30 8.70
C ASN A 35 -12.89 5.03 7.94
N LEU A 36 -12.53 4.55 6.75
CA LEU A 36 -11.52 5.16 5.85
C LEU A 36 -10.15 5.40 6.51
N ASN A 37 -9.73 4.51 7.39
CA ASN A 37 -8.49 4.60 8.16
C ASN A 37 -8.40 5.84 9.07
N VAL A 38 -9.54 6.30 9.57
CA VAL A 38 -9.64 7.36 10.59
C VAL A 38 -10.00 6.74 11.93
N CYS A 39 -9.26 7.07 12.98
CA CYS A 39 -9.55 6.57 14.32
C CYS A 39 -10.95 7.02 14.77
N PRO A 40 -11.86 6.12 15.12
CA PRO A 40 -13.22 6.50 15.55
C PRO A 40 -13.26 7.22 16.90
N LYS A 41 -12.18 7.13 17.69
CA LYS A 41 -12.12 7.72 19.03
C LYS A 41 -11.53 9.14 19.07
N CYS A 42 -10.46 9.38 18.31
CA CYS A 42 -9.74 10.65 18.33
C CYS A 42 -9.62 11.34 16.98
N GLN A 43 -10.16 10.72 15.92
CA GLN A 43 -10.12 11.23 14.54
C GLN A 43 -8.71 11.34 13.95
N HIS A 44 -7.73 10.64 14.54
CA HIS A 44 -6.40 10.53 13.95
C HIS A 44 -6.46 9.80 12.61
N HIS A 45 -5.86 10.37 11.57
CA HIS A 45 -5.79 9.77 10.24
C HIS A 45 -4.56 8.87 10.12
N PHE A 46 -4.80 7.60 9.87
CA PHE A 46 -3.75 6.64 9.56
C PHE A 46 -3.30 6.82 8.10
N ASN A 47 -2.10 6.35 7.81
CA ASN A 47 -1.63 6.28 6.43
C ASN A 47 -2.49 5.31 5.61
N VAL A 48 -2.89 5.73 4.41
CA VAL A 48 -3.67 4.91 3.47
C VAL A 48 -2.78 4.56 2.29
N PRO A 49 -2.50 3.26 2.04
CA PRO A 49 -1.78 2.85 0.86
C PRO A 49 -2.46 3.32 -0.43
N ALA A 50 -1.67 3.62 -1.47
CA ALA A 50 -2.20 4.16 -2.72
C ALA A 50 -3.26 3.26 -3.36
N LYS A 51 -3.06 1.95 -3.35
CA LYS A 51 -4.03 0.98 -3.87
C LYS A 51 -5.37 1.04 -3.13
N GLU A 52 -5.32 1.10 -1.80
CA GLU A 52 -6.52 1.22 -0.97
C GLU A 52 -7.24 2.55 -1.23
N ARG A 53 -6.50 3.63 -1.47
CA ARG A 53 -7.08 4.92 -1.86
C ARG A 53 -7.82 4.85 -3.20
N LEU A 54 -7.27 4.15 -4.19
CA LEU A 54 -7.95 3.91 -5.46
C LEU A 54 -9.25 3.12 -5.26
N GLU A 55 -9.22 2.08 -4.44
CA GLU A 55 -10.40 1.26 -4.12
C GLU A 55 -11.51 2.05 -3.39
N HIS A 56 -11.12 3.06 -2.58
CA HIS A 56 -12.09 3.96 -1.94
C HIS A 56 -12.78 4.93 -2.91
N LEU A 57 -12.10 5.30 -4.00
CA LEU A 57 -12.54 6.37 -4.89
C LEU A 57 -13.13 5.88 -6.20
N LEU A 58 -12.60 4.78 -6.76
CA LEU A 58 -12.94 4.33 -8.11
C LEU A 58 -13.69 3.02 -8.10
N GLU A 59 -14.65 2.95 -8.99
CA GLU A 59 -15.32 1.73 -9.41
C GLU A 59 -14.66 1.20 -10.69
N ASN A 60 -14.42 -0.10 -10.77
CA ASN A 60 -13.93 -0.80 -11.97
C ASN A 60 -12.73 -0.10 -12.61
N TYR A 61 -11.66 0.11 -11.85
CA TYR A 61 -10.45 0.74 -12.36
C TYR A 61 -9.45 -0.28 -12.92
N LYS A 62 -8.60 0.20 -13.82
CA LYS A 62 -7.40 -0.50 -14.28
C LYS A 62 -6.16 0.36 -14.07
N LEU A 63 -5.05 -0.26 -13.74
CA LEU A 63 -3.77 0.42 -13.63
C LEU A 63 -3.19 0.72 -15.01
N LEU A 64 -2.59 1.90 -15.14
CA LEU A 64 -1.89 2.35 -16.34
C LEU A 64 -0.40 2.53 -16.02
N PHE A 65 0.44 2.42 -17.05
CA PHE A 65 1.88 2.71 -16.98
C PHE A 65 2.66 1.89 -15.94
N GLU A 66 2.24 0.66 -15.67
CA GLU A 66 2.90 -0.22 -14.71
C GLU A 66 4.34 -0.62 -15.13
N ASN A 67 4.69 -0.39 -16.39
CA ASN A 67 6.02 -0.62 -16.93
C ASN A 67 7.02 0.51 -16.62
N ILE A 68 6.55 1.68 -16.17
CA ILE A 68 7.42 2.78 -15.76
C ILE A 68 7.99 2.47 -14.38
N LYS A 69 9.32 2.51 -14.27
CA LYS A 69 10.04 2.20 -13.04
C LYS A 69 11.04 3.29 -12.73
N PRO A 70 11.33 3.53 -11.43
CA PRO A 70 12.37 4.45 -11.04
C PRO A 70 13.73 3.94 -11.51
N ILE A 71 14.57 4.87 -11.94
CA ILE A 71 15.96 4.63 -12.33
C ILE A 71 16.87 5.48 -11.47
N ASP A 72 18.13 5.07 -11.35
CA ASP A 72 19.16 5.81 -10.62
C ASP A 72 20.31 6.20 -11.58
N PRO A 73 20.14 7.26 -12.40
CA PRO A 73 21.15 7.68 -13.36
C PRO A 73 22.40 8.26 -12.70
N LEU A 74 22.27 8.72 -11.45
CA LEU A 74 23.37 9.33 -10.72
C LEU A 74 24.15 8.31 -9.86
N ASN A 75 23.68 7.08 -9.76
CA ASN A 75 24.20 6.09 -8.83
C ASN A 75 24.35 6.67 -7.42
N PHE A 76 23.27 7.35 -6.97
CA PHE A 76 23.26 8.17 -5.76
C PHE A 76 23.46 7.34 -4.50
N LYS A 77 24.25 7.87 -3.60
CA LYS A 77 24.48 7.31 -2.27
C LYS A 77 24.63 8.44 -1.26
N ASP A 78 23.86 8.37 -0.19
CA ASP A 78 24.08 9.12 1.06
C ASP A 78 24.63 8.18 2.14
N THR A 79 23.90 7.95 3.22
CA THR A 79 24.20 6.91 4.22
C THR A 79 23.96 5.50 3.68
N LYS A 80 23.07 5.35 2.69
CA LYS A 80 22.68 4.11 2.03
C LYS A 80 22.49 4.35 0.54
N SER A 81 22.79 3.37 -0.32
CA SER A 81 22.60 3.54 -1.75
C SER A 81 21.11 3.72 -2.11
N TYR A 82 20.81 4.55 -3.08
CA TYR A 82 19.44 4.75 -3.58
C TYR A 82 18.85 3.45 -4.13
N LYS A 83 19.65 2.64 -4.79
CA LYS A 83 19.25 1.30 -5.27
C LYS A 83 18.76 0.39 -4.15
N ASP A 84 19.46 0.38 -3.01
CA ASP A 84 19.05 -0.42 -1.86
C ASP A 84 17.77 0.10 -1.22
N ARG A 85 17.58 1.42 -1.18
CA ARG A 85 16.32 2.04 -0.72
C ARG A 85 15.16 1.69 -1.63
N LEU A 86 15.33 1.77 -2.95
CA LEU A 86 14.33 1.38 -3.92
C LEU A 86 13.93 -0.09 -3.76
N LYS A 87 14.91 -0.98 -3.69
CA LYS A 87 14.66 -2.40 -3.50
C LYS A 87 13.88 -2.67 -2.22
N GLN A 88 14.28 -2.06 -1.12
CA GLN A 88 13.59 -2.19 0.16
C GLN A 88 12.16 -1.66 0.09
N ALA A 89 11.93 -0.50 -0.52
CA ALA A 89 10.61 0.08 -0.71
C ALA A 89 9.71 -0.81 -1.56
N GLN A 90 10.23 -1.38 -2.65
CA GLN A 90 9.51 -2.31 -3.51
C GLN A 90 9.13 -3.61 -2.78
N GLU A 91 10.03 -4.15 -1.96
CA GLU A 91 9.77 -5.34 -1.15
C GLU A 91 8.73 -5.09 -0.06
N GLN A 92 8.76 -3.91 0.58
CA GLN A 92 7.84 -3.55 1.66
C GLN A 92 6.43 -3.21 1.17
N THR A 93 6.32 -2.51 0.05
CA THR A 93 5.04 -2.01 -0.47
C THR A 93 4.42 -2.93 -1.53
N GLY A 94 5.21 -3.78 -2.17
CA GLY A 94 4.79 -4.55 -3.34
C GLY A 94 4.60 -3.71 -4.60
N LEU A 95 4.96 -2.42 -4.56
CA LEU A 95 4.87 -1.50 -5.70
C LEU A 95 6.20 -1.42 -6.44
N SER A 96 6.16 -1.16 -7.74
CA SER A 96 7.37 -0.91 -8.54
C SER A 96 7.92 0.50 -8.39
N GLU A 97 7.03 1.46 -8.08
CA GLU A 97 7.35 2.87 -7.83
C GLU A 97 6.34 3.52 -6.86
N ALA A 98 6.60 4.77 -6.47
CA ALA A 98 5.80 5.51 -5.50
C ALA A 98 4.42 5.96 -6.01
N MET A 99 4.19 5.96 -7.31
CA MET A 99 2.95 6.46 -7.90
C MET A 99 2.18 5.34 -8.59
N LEU A 100 0.86 5.32 -8.39
CA LEU A 100 -0.08 4.53 -9.17
C LEU A 100 -0.92 5.45 -10.04
N VAL A 101 -1.10 5.06 -11.30
CA VAL A 101 -2.00 5.72 -12.24
C VAL A 101 -3.13 4.75 -12.56
N ALA A 102 -4.35 5.19 -12.38
CA ALA A 102 -5.52 4.36 -12.62
C ALA A 102 -6.57 5.10 -13.43
N GLU A 103 -7.15 4.41 -14.39
CA GLU A 103 -8.33 4.84 -15.12
C GLU A 103 -9.54 4.08 -14.58
N GLY A 104 -10.59 4.78 -14.20
CA GLY A 104 -11.80 4.19 -13.68
C GLY A 104 -12.93 5.20 -13.64
N PHE A 105 -13.97 4.88 -12.87
CA PHE A 105 -15.14 5.72 -12.73
C PHE A 105 -15.24 6.25 -11.30
N LEU A 106 -15.44 7.57 -11.18
CA LEU A 106 -15.82 8.22 -9.94
C LEU A 106 -17.29 8.63 -10.09
N LYS A 107 -18.18 7.90 -9.42
CA LYS A 107 -19.61 7.90 -9.75
C LYS A 107 -19.78 7.51 -11.23
N ASP A 108 -20.44 8.32 -12.03
CA ASP A 108 -20.69 8.04 -13.46
C ASP A 108 -19.65 8.69 -14.40
N GLU A 109 -18.65 9.37 -13.84
CA GLU A 109 -17.64 10.09 -14.62
C GLU A 109 -16.37 9.27 -14.78
N ARG A 110 -15.90 9.14 -16.01
CA ARG A 110 -14.62 8.50 -16.31
C ARG A 110 -13.48 9.43 -15.95
N VAL A 111 -12.57 8.94 -15.11
CA VAL A 111 -11.45 9.73 -14.61
C VAL A 111 -10.16 8.96 -14.68
N VAL A 112 -9.04 9.67 -14.71
CA VAL A 112 -7.71 9.13 -14.49
C VAL A 112 -7.18 9.74 -13.18
N LEU A 113 -6.86 8.88 -12.23
CA LEU A 113 -6.28 9.29 -10.95
C LEU A 113 -4.81 8.91 -10.89
N VAL A 114 -4.03 9.82 -10.35
CA VAL A 114 -2.63 9.60 -9.99
C VAL A 114 -2.52 9.68 -8.48
N VAL A 115 -2.10 8.59 -7.84
CA VAL A 115 -2.02 8.51 -6.39
C VAL A 115 -0.60 8.16 -5.96
N MET A 116 -0.04 8.98 -5.08
CA MET A 116 1.27 8.74 -4.49
C MET A 116 1.14 7.89 -3.22
N ASP A 117 2.01 6.90 -3.11
CA ASP A 117 2.12 6.07 -1.90
C ASP A 117 3.27 6.57 -1.02
N PHE A 118 2.93 7.16 0.11
CA PHE A 118 3.91 7.66 1.09
C PHE A 118 4.61 6.54 1.89
N GLY A 119 4.20 5.29 1.72
CA GLY A 119 4.91 4.13 2.23
C GLY A 119 6.12 3.73 1.38
N PHE A 120 6.25 4.32 0.19
CA PHE A 120 7.35 4.08 -0.74
C PHE A 120 8.42 5.16 -0.57
N ILE A 121 9.51 4.90 0.14
CA ILE A 121 10.67 5.78 0.49
C ILE A 121 10.27 6.97 1.37
#